data_919118fe5dc38e92d4b1a4fbab8c5975
#
_entry.id   919118fe5dc38e92d4b1a4fbab8c5975
#
_cell.length_a   1.000
_cell.length_b   1.000
_cell.length_c   1.000
_cell.angle_alpha   90.00
_cell.angle_beta   90.00
_cell.angle_gamma   90.00
#
_symmetry.space_group_name_H-M   'P 1'
#
loop_
_entity.id
_entity.type
_entity.pdbx_description
1 polymer ?
#
loop_
_entity_poly.entity_id
_entity_poly.type
_entity_poly.pdbx_seq_one_letter_code
_entity_poly.pdbx_strand_id
1 'polypeptide(L)'
;MKTKAAVGRAWGEPYSIEELELESPKENEVLVKVAHTGYCHSDLTAWKGNYGLDILPVVAGHESAGIVEAVGPGVTDLKPGDHVVSCWQAPCGHCEQCVSGRSYICENLIPSLGSGKLNDGTARFKDADGNEVNHSLYVSGFSEYIVSPAIASVKVPDELPLDQACLLGCCVGTGWGAVVKSAKVQPGESVAIWGMGG
;
A
#
# COMPACT_ATOMS: atom_id res chain seq x y z
N MET A 1 8.79 3.85 17.24
CA MET A 1 7.80 3.09 18.05
C MET A 1 7.86 1.62 17.68
N LYS A 2 7.28 0.71 18.51
CA LYS A 2 7.17 -0.70 18.15
C LYS A 2 5.85 -1.00 17.45
N THR A 3 5.86 -1.93 16.50
CA THR A 3 4.68 -2.42 15.78
C THR A 3 4.83 -3.92 15.50
N LYS A 4 3.72 -4.66 15.51
CA LYS A 4 3.71 -6.05 15.04
C LYS A 4 3.41 -6.10 13.57
N ALA A 5 4.14 -6.94 12.83
CA ALA A 5 3.97 -7.09 11.40
C ALA A 5 4.18 -8.54 10.95
N ALA A 6 3.55 -8.91 9.85
CA ALA A 6 3.82 -10.15 9.15
C ALA A 6 5.00 -9.94 8.18
N VAL A 7 6.13 -10.55 8.51
CA VAL A 7 7.40 -10.39 7.80
C VAL A 7 7.70 -11.60 6.94
N GLY A 8 7.93 -11.38 5.65
CA GLY A 8 8.48 -12.37 4.73
C GLY A 8 10.00 -12.37 4.81
N ARG A 9 10.59 -13.48 5.22
CA ARG A 9 12.05 -13.66 5.29
C ARG A 9 12.61 -14.48 4.12
N ALA A 10 11.78 -15.34 3.53
CA ALA A 10 12.09 -16.12 2.35
C ALA A 10 10.87 -16.33 1.48
N TRP A 11 11.02 -16.36 0.17
CA TRP A 11 9.90 -16.61 -0.74
C TRP A 11 9.37 -18.04 -0.59
N GLY A 12 8.04 -18.19 -0.55
CA GLY A 12 7.37 -19.48 -0.41
C GLY A 12 7.30 -20.02 1.03
N GLU A 13 7.94 -19.35 1.98
CA GLU A 13 7.89 -19.72 3.40
C GLU A 13 6.79 -18.92 4.13
N PRO A 14 6.21 -19.46 5.21
CA PRO A 14 5.24 -18.74 6.02
C PRO A 14 5.80 -17.42 6.54
N TYR A 15 4.95 -16.37 6.56
CA TYR A 15 5.30 -15.12 7.21
C TYR A 15 5.44 -15.33 8.72
N SER A 16 6.46 -14.73 9.32
CA SER A 16 6.64 -14.63 10.76
C SER A 16 5.96 -13.37 11.31
N ILE A 17 5.31 -13.50 12.47
CA ILE A 17 4.81 -12.31 13.17
C ILE A 17 5.93 -11.79 14.06
N GLU A 18 6.41 -10.60 13.73
CA GLU A 18 7.56 -10.00 14.40
C GLU A 18 7.20 -8.64 15.00
N GLU A 19 7.86 -8.28 16.11
CA GLU A 19 7.85 -6.92 16.62
C GLU A 19 9.01 -6.16 15.98
N LEU A 20 8.66 -5.14 15.21
CA LEU A 20 9.61 -4.28 14.51
C LEU A 20 9.66 -2.90 15.14
N GLU A 21 10.79 -2.21 15.03
CA GLU A 21 10.84 -0.78 15.23
C GLU A 21 10.33 -0.06 13.98
N LEU A 22 9.38 0.85 14.17
CA LEU A 22 8.84 1.72 13.13
C LEU A 22 9.32 3.15 13.37
N GLU A 23 10.03 3.72 12.40
CA GLU A 23 10.47 5.12 12.44
C GLU A 23 9.26 6.08 12.37
N SER A 24 9.44 7.29 12.88
CA SER A 24 8.44 8.37 12.72
C SER A 24 8.33 8.78 11.25
N PRO A 25 7.15 9.31 10.82
CA PRO A 25 6.98 9.80 9.47
C PRO A 25 7.93 10.97 9.18
N LYS A 26 8.62 10.90 8.06
CA LYS A 26 9.50 11.96 7.53
C LYS A 26 8.69 12.96 6.69
N GLU A 27 9.39 13.81 5.95
CA GLU A 27 8.76 14.81 5.08
C GLU A 27 7.80 14.16 4.06
N ASN A 28 6.56 14.69 3.98
CA ASN A 28 5.48 14.22 3.12
C ASN A 28 5.04 12.76 3.39
N GLU A 29 5.22 12.27 4.61
CA GLU A 29 4.77 10.95 5.06
C GLU A 29 3.72 11.05 6.16
N VAL A 30 2.96 9.97 6.32
CA VAL A 30 1.98 9.81 7.40
C VAL A 30 2.20 8.50 8.14
N LEU A 31 1.96 8.52 9.45
CA LEU A 31 1.83 7.33 10.29
C LEU A 31 0.35 6.97 10.37
N VAL A 32 -0.01 5.76 9.97
CA VAL A 32 -1.38 5.25 10.00
C VAL A 32 -1.46 4.05 10.92
N LYS A 33 -2.42 4.07 11.84
CA LYS A 33 -2.85 2.88 12.57
C LYS A 33 -3.78 2.08 11.69
N VAL A 34 -3.34 0.91 11.24
CA VAL A 34 -4.11 0.03 10.37
C VAL A 34 -5.27 -0.58 11.16
N ALA A 35 -6.47 -0.40 10.65
CA ALA A 35 -7.68 -1.01 11.21
C ALA A 35 -8.01 -2.32 10.48
N HIS A 36 -7.94 -2.31 9.16
CA HIS A 36 -8.22 -3.47 8.31
C HIS A 36 -7.30 -3.51 7.10
N THR A 37 -7.05 -4.73 6.62
CA THR A 37 -6.27 -4.96 5.40
C THR A 37 -6.91 -6.06 4.57
N GLY A 38 -6.90 -5.89 3.23
CA GLY A 38 -7.29 -6.91 2.29
C GLY A 38 -6.12 -7.87 1.98
N TYR A 39 -6.45 -9.00 1.39
CA TYR A 39 -5.48 -9.97 0.85
C TYR A 39 -5.76 -10.18 -0.64
N CYS A 40 -4.86 -9.70 -1.47
CA CYS A 40 -4.95 -9.76 -2.93
C CYS A 40 -4.18 -10.97 -3.47
N HIS A 41 -4.55 -11.44 -4.66
CA HIS A 41 -3.76 -12.47 -5.35
C HIS A 41 -2.33 -12.01 -5.65
N SER A 42 -2.11 -10.70 -5.76
CA SER A 42 -0.75 -10.13 -5.91
C SER A 42 0.14 -10.41 -4.70
N ASP A 43 -0.42 -10.44 -3.47
CA ASP A 43 0.34 -10.83 -2.28
C ASP A 43 0.75 -12.31 -2.35
N LEU A 44 -0.13 -13.19 -2.85
CA LEU A 44 0.20 -14.60 -3.09
C LEU A 44 1.27 -14.76 -4.17
N THR A 45 1.20 -13.96 -5.25
CA THR A 45 2.19 -13.98 -6.34
C THR A 45 3.55 -13.51 -5.84
N ALA A 46 3.58 -12.45 -5.01
CA ALA A 46 4.79 -11.97 -4.35
C ALA A 46 5.36 -13.03 -3.39
N TRP A 47 4.50 -13.60 -2.53
CA TRP A 47 4.91 -14.67 -1.60
C TRP A 47 5.59 -15.84 -2.29
N LYS A 48 5.11 -16.24 -3.49
CA LYS A 48 5.74 -17.28 -4.33
C LYS A 48 7.05 -16.85 -4.98
N GLY A 49 7.47 -15.58 -4.85
CA GLY A 49 8.65 -15.02 -5.51
C GLY A 49 8.49 -14.82 -7.02
N ASN A 50 7.28 -14.92 -7.56
CA ASN A 50 7.04 -14.90 -9.00
C ASN A 50 7.24 -13.52 -9.65
N TYR A 51 7.38 -12.45 -8.87
CA TYR A 51 7.75 -11.13 -9.40
C TYR A 51 9.27 -10.95 -9.58
N GLY A 52 10.09 -11.86 -9.06
CA GLY A 52 11.55 -11.77 -9.16
C GLY A 52 12.14 -10.56 -8.43
N LEU A 53 11.47 -10.05 -7.39
CA LEU A 53 11.91 -8.89 -6.64
C LEU A 53 12.95 -9.30 -5.58
N ASP A 54 13.98 -8.47 -5.42
CA ASP A 54 14.99 -8.61 -4.35
C ASP A 54 14.68 -7.61 -3.23
N ILE A 55 13.60 -7.87 -2.49
CA ILE A 55 13.09 -7.00 -1.43
C ILE A 55 12.97 -7.68 -0.06
N LEU A 56 13.52 -8.90 0.09
CA LEU A 56 13.49 -9.57 1.40
C LEU A 56 14.55 -8.98 2.35
N PRO A 57 14.27 -8.91 3.66
CA PRO A 57 12.98 -9.17 4.29
C PRO A 57 11.96 -8.05 4.01
N VAL A 58 10.67 -8.38 4.00
CA VAL A 58 9.60 -7.44 3.63
C VAL A 58 8.38 -7.57 4.53
N VAL A 59 7.79 -6.44 4.92
CA VAL A 59 6.43 -6.40 5.47
C VAL A 59 5.45 -6.38 4.31
N ALA A 60 4.62 -7.41 4.22
CA ALA A 60 3.70 -7.62 3.10
C ALA A 60 2.38 -6.81 3.24
N GLY A 61 1.50 -6.96 2.23
CA GLY A 61 0.19 -6.31 2.18
C GLY A 61 0.21 -4.95 1.48
N HIS A 62 -0.81 -4.68 0.64
CA HIS A 62 -0.89 -3.44 -0.13
C HIS A 62 -2.32 -2.88 -0.21
N GLU A 63 -3.26 -3.46 0.53
CA GLU A 63 -4.64 -2.99 0.66
C GLU A 63 -4.92 -2.72 2.13
N SER A 64 -4.88 -1.48 2.58
CA SER A 64 -5.19 -1.16 3.97
C SER A 64 -6.05 0.08 4.11
N ALA A 65 -6.81 0.11 5.21
CA ALA A 65 -7.48 1.30 5.69
C ALA A 65 -7.21 1.46 7.19
N GLY A 66 -7.16 2.69 7.62
CA GLY A 66 -6.84 2.99 9.00
C GLY A 66 -7.05 4.45 9.37
N ILE A 67 -6.51 4.84 10.48
CA ILE A 67 -6.65 6.18 11.05
C ILE A 67 -5.26 6.81 11.12
N VAL A 68 -5.12 8.03 10.64
CA VAL A 68 -3.88 8.81 10.74
C VAL A 68 -3.58 9.06 12.22
N GLU A 69 -2.40 8.67 12.68
CA GLU A 69 -1.92 8.92 14.06
C GLU A 69 -0.99 10.13 14.12
N ALA A 70 -0.16 10.31 13.08
CA ALA A 70 0.76 11.44 12.98
C ALA A 70 1.04 11.77 11.51
N VAL A 71 1.46 12.99 11.28
CA VAL A 71 1.88 13.48 9.96
C VAL A 71 3.29 14.04 10.03
N GLY A 72 4.06 13.80 8.99
CA GLY A 72 5.39 14.37 8.83
C GLY A 72 5.35 15.81 8.33
N PRO A 73 6.49 16.52 8.34
CA PRO A 73 6.58 17.85 7.75
C PRO A 73 6.08 17.87 6.29
N GLY A 74 5.47 18.99 5.88
CA GLY A 74 4.97 19.18 4.51
C GLY A 74 3.57 18.60 4.24
N VAL A 75 3.03 17.75 5.10
CA VAL A 75 1.66 17.22 4.95
C VAL A 75 0.66 18.28 5.41
N THR A 76 -0.25 18.71 4.51
CA THR A 76 -1.21 19.79 4.77
C THR A 76 -2.68 19.36 4.62
N ASP A 77 -2.93 18.27 3.92
CA ASP A 77 -4.25 17.77 3.54
C ASP A 77 -4.74 16.60 4.40
N LEU A 78 -3.87 16.07 5.26
CA LEU A 78 -4.17 15.05 6.26
C LEU A 78 -3.80 15.51 7.66
N LYS A 79 -4.50 15.01 8.66
CA LYS A 79 -4.24 15.27 10.08
C LYS A 79 -4.56 14.03 10.94
N PRO A 80 -4.03 13.95 12.16
CA PRO A 80 -4.42 12.91 13.11
C PRO A 80 -5.93 12.82 13.29
N GLY A 81 -6.46 11.60 13.27
CA GLY A 81 -7.88 11.28 13.34
C GLY A 81 -8.57 11.11 11.98
N ASP A 82 -7.95 11.50 10.87
CA ASP A 82 -8.54 11.29 9.55
C ASP A 82 -8.57 9.78 9.20
N HIS A 83 -9.69 9.31 8.67
CA HIS A 83 -9.81 7.98 8.09
C HIS A 83 -9.18 7.97 6.70
N VAL A 84 -8.33 6.99 6.43
CA VAL A 84 -7.62 6.90 5.14
C VAL A 84 -7.63 5.48 4.60
N VAL A 85 -7.60 5.41 3.27
CA VAL A 85 -7.30 4.19 2.51
C VAL A 85 -5.91 4.34 1.92
N SER A 86 -5.08 3.32 2.05
CA SER A 86 -3.75 3.29 1.45
C SER A 86 -3.83 2.82 0.01
N CYS A 87 -3.20 3.57 -0.88
CA CYS A 87 -3.01 3.20 -2.28
C CYS A 87 -1.58 2.72 -2.49
N TRP A 88 -1.41 1.61 -3.20
CA TRP A 88 -0.09 1.07 -3.51
C TRP A 88 0.73 1.92 -4.50
N GLN A 89 0.14 3.00 -5.01
CA GLN A 89 0.79 3.96 -5.89
C GLN A 89 1.03 5.28 -5.18
N ALA A 90 2.28 5.75 -5.20
CA ALA A 90 2.68 7.07 -4.70
C ALA A 90 3.30 7.89 -5.85
N PRO A 91 2.50 8.47 -6.75
CA PRO A 91 3.02 9.23 -7.88
C PRO A 91 3.78 10.47 -7.41
N CYS A 92 4.82 10.86 -8.14
CA CYS A 92 5.67 12.00 -7.74
C CYS A 92 5.00 13.38 -7.91
N GLY A 93 3.92 13.47 -8.69
CA GLY A 93 3.16 14.68 -8.92
C GLY A 93 3.74 15.68 -9.93
N HIS A 94 5.01 15.52 -10.34
CA HIS A 94 5.72 16.54 -11.14
C HIS A 94 6.36 16.05 -12.44
N CYS A 95 6.45 14.72 -12.71
CA CYS A 95 6.93 14.21 -14.00
C CYS A 95 5.91 14.47 -15.11
N GLU A 96 6.32 14.31 -16.37
CA GLU A 96 5.45 14.54 -17.52
C GLU A 96 4.13 13.76 -17.44
N GLN A 97 4.19 12.50 -17.01
CA GLN A 97 2.99 11.68 -16.88
C GLN A 97 2.04 12.22 -15.81
N CYS A 98 2.58 12.63 -14.66
CA CYS A 98 1.76 13.19 -13.57
C CYS A 98 1.08 14.50 -13.98
N VAL A 99 1.81 15.45 -14.53
CA VAL A 99 1.25 16.77 -14.91
C VAL A 99 0.31 16.70 -16.11
N SER A 100 0.41 15.64 -16.93
CA SER A 100 -0.53 15.37 -18.04
C SER A 100 -1.78 14.58 -17.61
N GLY A 101 -1.99 14.35 -16.30
CA GLY A 101 -3.14 13.61 -15.78
C GLY A 101 -3.03 12.09 -15.87
N ARG A 102 -1.84 11.56 -16.11
CA ARG A 102 -1.56 10.11 -16.23
C ARG A 102 -0.69 9.61 -15.07
N SER A 103 -0.97 10.05 -13.86
CA SER A 103 -0.20 9.72 -12.65
C SER A 103 -0.05 8.21 -12.40
N TYR A 104 -0.96 7.40 -12.89
CA TYR A 104 -0.92 5.93 -12.80
C TYR A 104 0.25 5.28 -13.58
N ILE A 105 0.90 6.01 -14.47
CA ILE A 105 2.14 5.62 -15.16
C ILE A 105 3.29 6.59 -14.83
N CYS A 106 3.33 7.08 -13.61
CA CYS A 106 4.40 7.95 -13.13
C CYS A 106 5.77 7.31 -13.37
N GLU A 107 6.70 8.09 -13.92
CA GLU A 107 8.04 7.61 -14.30
C GLU A 107 8.87 7.15 -13.09
N ASN A 108 8.60 7.71 -11.91
CA ASN A 108 9.29 7.37 -10.66
C ASN A 108 8.63 6.24 -9.88
N LEU A 109 7.45 5.76 -10.31
CA LEU A 109 6.68 4.77 -9.57
C LEU A 109 7.31 3.38 -9.64
N ILE A 110 7.59 2.88 -10.84
CA ILE A 110 8.06 1.50 -11.06
C ILE A 110 9.41 1.23 -10.37
N PRO A 111 10.44 2.09 -10.50
CA PRO A 111 11.70 1.89 -9.80
C PRO A 111 11.54 1.80 -8.27
N SER A 112 10.68 2.64 -7.70
CA SER A 112 10.46 2.66 -6.26
C SER A 112 9.68 1.44 -5.76
N LEU A 113 8.66 1.00 -6.49
CA LEU A 113 7.88 -0.20 -6.14
C LEU A 113 8.75 -1.46 -6.11
N GLY A 114 9.69 -1.60 -7.04
CA GLY A 114 10.60 -2.74 -7.13
C GLY A 114 11.72 -2.74 -6.08
N SER A 115 11.99 -1.61 -5.45
CA SER A 115 13.08 -1.47 -4.47
C SER A 115 12.69 -1.89 -3.05
N GLY A 116 11.39 -1.97 -2.74
CA GLY A 116 10.91 -2.15 -1.36
C GLY A 116 11.16 -0.95 -0.45
N LYS A 117 11.45 0.21 -1.00
CA LYS A 117 11.77 1.44 -0.26
C LYS A 117 10.71 2.52 -0.47
N LEU A 118 10.66 3.49 0.43
CA LEU A 118 9.89 4.71 0.25
C LEU A 118 10.62 5.69 -0.69
N ASN A 119 10.02 6.84 -0.97
CA ASN A 119 10.49 7.78 -1.99
C ASN A 119 11.89 8.36 -1.72
N ASP A 120 12.37 8.31 -0.48
CA ASP A 120 13.71 8.72 -0.08
C ASP A 120 14.77 7.61 -0.19
N GLY A 121 14.39 6.44 -0.71
CA GLY A 121 15.28 5.28 -0.88
C GLY A 121 15.54 4.50 0.41
N THR A 122 14.81 4.77 1.50
CA THR A 122 14.97 4.08 2.79
C THR A 122 13.69 3.35 3.23
N ALA A 123 13.82 2.36 4.12
CA ALA A 123 12.68 1.73 4.79
C ALA A 123 12.39 2.44 6.13
N ARG A 124 11.20 2.19 6.69
CA ARG A 124 10.80 2.70 8.02
C ARG A 124 10.75 1.61 9.07
N PHE A 125 10.79 0.34 8.66
CA PHE A 125 10.83 -0.79 9.58
C PHE A 125 12.27 -1.24 9.81
N LYS A 126 12.57 -1.59 11.08
CA LYS A 126 13.82 -2.25 11.48
C LYS A 126 13.52 -3.46 12.35
N ASP A 127 14.26 -4.53 12.14
CA ASP A 127 14.19 -5.71 12.99
C ASP A 127 14.96 -5.52 14.31
N ALA A 128 14.97 -6.55 15.17
CA ALA A 128 15.59 -6.50 16.48
C ALA A 128 17.13 -6.28 16.42
N ASP A 129 17.75 -6.62 15.32
CA ASP A 129 19.19 -6.41 15.09
C ASP A 129 19.50 -5.05 14.44
N GLY A 130 18.47 -4.24 14.19
CA GLY A 130 18.56 -2.91 13.55
C GLY A 130 18.67 -2.95 12.03
N ASN A 131 18.50 -4.12 11.39
CA ASN A 131 18.48 -4.20 9.94
C ASN A 131 17.16 -3.69 9.37
N GLU A 132 17.21 -3.06 8.20
CA GLU A 132 16.02 -2.61 7.51
C GLU A 132 15.15 -3.80 7.05
N VAL A 133 13.84 -3.66 7.25
CA VAL A 133 12.81 -4.52 6.69
C VAL A 133 12.03 -3.71 5.65
N ASN A 134 11.96 -4.21 4.43
CA ASN A 134 11.46 -3.48 3.28
C ASN A 134 9.93 -3.34 3.29
N HIS A 135 9.44 -2.41 2.49
CA HIS A 135 8.02 -2.16 2.27
C HIS A 135 7.48 -2.97 1.08
N SER A 136 6.24 -3.44 1.19
CA SER A 136 5.47 -3.90 0.05
C SER A 136 4.65 -2.72 -0.50
N LEU A 137 5.02 -2.26 -1.69
CA LEU A 137 4.24 -1.29 -2.48
C LEU A 137 3.86 -0.01 -1.70
N TYR A 138 4.78 0.57 -0.93
CA TYR A 138 4.58 1.74 -0.05
C TYR A 138 3.60 1.54 1.12
N VAL A 139 2.85 0.44 1.16
CA VAL A 139 1.74 0.25 2.11
C VAL A 139 2.14 -0.63 3.28
N SER A 140 2.65 -1.85 3.03
CA SER A 140 3.01 -2.80 4.10
C SER A 140 1.84 -3.10 5.06
N GLY A 141 0.63 -3.29 4.51
CA GLY A 141 -0.63 -3.32 5.26
C GLY A 141 -0.77 -4.48 6.26
N PHE A 142 0.09 -5.50 6.21
CA PHE A 142 0.09 -6.58 7.20
C PHE A 142 0.90 -6.21 8.44
N SER A 143 0.67 -5.00 8.94
CA SER A 143 1.26 -4.43 10.16
C SER A 143 0.20 -3.65 10.94
N GLU A 144 0.36 -3.54 12.26
CA GLU A 144 -0.55 -2.73 13.09
C GLU A 144 -0.40 -1.23 12.81
N TYR A 145 0.80 -0.78 12.44
CA TYR A 145 1.10 0.60 12.08
C TYR A 145 1.99 0.62 10.84
N ILE A 146 1.76 1.59 9.98
CA ILE A 146 2.55 1.83 8.79
C ILE A 146 2.97 3.29 8.70
N VAL A 147 4.11 3.53 8.09
CA VAL A 147 4.49 4.85 7.58
C VAL A 147 4.51 4.77 6.06
N SER A 148 3.79 5.66 5.41
CA SER A 148 3.67 5.69 3.95
C SER A 148 3.69 7.13 3.43
N PRO A 149 3.98 7.37 2.13
CA PRO A 149 3.84 8.68 1.52
C PRO A 149 2.41 9.21 1.67
N ALA A 150 2.25 10.47 2.08
CA ALA A 150 0.94 11.09 2.27
C ALA A 150 0.07 11.03 1.00
N ILE A 151 0.69 11.21 -0.18
CA ILE A 151 0.00 11.12 -1.48
C ILE A 151 -0.58 9.72 -1.77
N ALA A 152 -0.09 8.69 -1.10
CA ALA A 152 -0.61 7.31 -1.16
C ALA A 152 -1.74 7.05 -0.15
N SER A 153 -2.08 8.02 0.71
CA SER A 153 -3.10 7.90 1.75
C SER A 153 -4.28 8.80 1.40
N VAL A 154 -5.36 8.18 0.93
CA VAL A 154 -6.56 8.89 0.46
C VAL A 154 -7.56 9.01 1.60
N LYS A 155 -7.91 10.25 1.97
CA LYS A 155 -8.93 10.49 2.99
C LYS A 155 -10.30 10.01 2.51
N VAL A 156 -11.00 9.32 3.40
CA VAL A 156 -12.37 8.84 3.19
C VAL A 156 -13.31 9.39 4.26
N PRO A 157 -14.62 9.42 4.01
CA PRO A 157 -15.60 9.82 5.03
C PRO A 157 -15.52 8.92 6.27
N ASP A 158 -15.68 9.51 7.45
CA ASP A 158 -15.58 8.79 8.75
C ASP A 158 -16.67 7.71 8.89
N GLU A 159 -17.80 7.86 8.17
CA GLU A 159 -18.92 6.93 8.17
C GLU A 159 -18.65 5.69 7.31
N LEU A 160 -17.61 5.71 6.45
CA LEU A 160 -17.27 4.56 5.62
C LEU A 160 -16.61 3.48 6.49
N PRO A 161 -17.19 2.26 6.58
CA PRO A 161 -16.59 1.17 7.37
C PRO A 161 -15.22 0.80 6.84
N LEU A 162 -14.19 0.82 7.71
CA LEU A 162 -12.80 0.62 7.30
C LEU A 162 -12.51 -0.82 6.83
N ASP A 163 -13.30 -1.80 7.25
CA ASP A 163 -13.25 -3.19 6.77
C ASP A 163 -13.65 -3.33 5.30
N GLN A 164 -14.49 -2.43 4.79
CA GLN A 164 -14.85 -2.34 3.37
C GLN A 164 -13.93 -1.36 2.63
N ALA A 165 -13.58 -0.25 3.29
CA ALA A 165 -12.76 0.79 2.69
C ALA A 165 -11.37 0.28 2.28
N CYS A 166 -10.76 -0.65 3.02
CA CYS A 166 -9.44 -1.18 2.70
C CYS A 166 -9.36 -1.78 1.28
N LEU A 167 -10.48 -2.32 0.77
CA LEU A 167 -10.56 -2.90 -0.57
C LEU A 167 -10.52 -1.86 -1.71
N LEU A 168 -10.78 -0.58 -1.41
CA LEU A 168 -10.70 0.50 -2.39
C LEU A 168 -9.26 0.74 -2.89
N GLY A 169 -8.26 0.39 -2.07
CA GLY A 169 -6.84 0.59 -2.37
C GLY A 169 -6.35 -0.22 -3.58
N CYS A 170 -6.99 -1.34 -3.90
CA CYS A 170 -6.62 -2.19 -5.03
C CYS A 170 -7.81 -2.87 -5.69
N CYS A 171 -8.45 -3.86 -5.02
CA CYS A 171 -9.34 -4.79 -5.70
C CYS A 171 -10.58 -4.13 -6.31
N VAL A 172 -11.19 -3.15 -5.64
CA VAL A 172 -12.37 -2.43 -6.17
C VAL A 172 -12.00 -1.63 -7.41
N GLY A 173 -10.90 -0.87 -7.37
CA GLY A 173 -10.41 -0.10 -8.51
C GLY A 173 -10.06 -1.00 -9.71
N THR A 174 -9.42 -2.13 -9.45
CA THR A 174 -9.05 -3.13 -10.46
C THR A 174 -10.30 -3.78 -11.08
N GLY A 175 -11.24 -4.27 -10.26
CA GLY A 175 -12.45 -4.93 -10.72
C GLY A 175 -13.35 -3.98 -11.51
N TRP A 176 -13.58 -2.76 -10.99
CA TRP A 176 -14.35 -1.73 -11.69
C TRP A 176 -13.70 -1.36 -13.03
N GLY A 177 -12.39 -1.15 -13.02
CA GLY A 177 -11.62 -0.84 -14.24
C GLY A 177 -11.68 -1.94 -15.29
N ALA A 178 -11.62 -3.20 -14.90
CA ALA A 178 -11.77 -4.34 -15.79
C ALA A 178 -13.12 -4.32 -16.52
N VAL A 179 -14.21 -4.09 -15.81
CA VAL A 179 -15.57 -4.08 -16.37
C VAL A 179 -15.80 -2.81 -17.21
N VAL A 180 -15.54 -1.63 -16.65
CA VAL A 180 -15.96 -0.37 -17.27
C VAL A 180 -14.96 0.15 -18.29
N LYS A 181 -13.65 0.01 -18.04
CA LYS A 181 -12.61 0.58 -18.91
C LYS A 181 -12.09 -0.44 -19.92
N SER A 182 -11.80 -1.67 -19.51
CA SER A 182 -11.22 -2.68 -20.39
C SER A 182 -12.28 -3.39 -21.22
N ALA A 183 -13.27 -3.99 -20.58
CA ALA A 183 -14.37 -4.71 -21.26
C ALA A 183 -15.43 -3.75 -21.87
N LYS A 184 -15.53 -2.51 -21.35
CA LYS A 184 -16.49 -1.49 -21.79
C LYS A 184 -17.95 -1.94 -21.75
N VAL A 185 -18.29 -2.73 -20.74
CA VAL A 185 -19.64 -3.26 -20.55
C VAL A 185 -20.63 -2.11 -20.42
N GLN A 186 -21.75 -2.20 -21.16
CA GLN A 186 -22.80 -1.22 -21.16
C GLN A 186 -23.97 -1.65 -20.26
N PRO A 187 -24.77 -0.70 -19.74
CA PRO A 187 -25.98 -1.05 -19.00
C PRO A 187 -26.90 -1.96 -19.80
N GLY A 188 -27.33 -3.06 -19.17
CA GLY A 188 -28.21 -4.07 -19.79
C GLY A 188 -27.49 -5.22 -20.45
N GLU A 189 -26.16 -5.18 -20.58
CA GLU A 189 -25.38 -6.33 -21.07
C GLU A 189 -25.16 -7.39 -19.99
N SER A 190 -24.97 -8.62 -20.43
CA SER A 190 -24.64 -9.75 -19.55
C SER A 190 -23.14 -9.97 -19.47
N VAL A 191 -22.63 -10.27 -18.28
CA VAL A 191 -21.20 -10.50 -18.02
C VAL A 191 -21.03 -11.87 -17.37
N ALA A 192 -20.04 -12.63 -17.82
CA ALA A 192 -19.56 -13.83 -17.15
C ALA A 192 -18.16 -13.56 -16.57
N ILE A 193 -17.96 -13.88 -15.29
CA ILE A 193 -16.72 -13.65 -14.57
C ILE A 193 -16.18 -14.98 -14.08
N TRP A 194 -14.93 -15.28 -14.41
CA TRP A 194 -14.18 -16.43 -13.90
C TRP A 194 -13.13 -15.93 -12.91
N GLY A 195 -13.21 -16.41 -11.66
CA GLY A 195 -12.37 -15.96 -10.55
C GLY A 195 -12.90 -14.67 -9.91
N MET A 196 -13.51 -14.82 -8.72
CA MET A 196 -14.10 -13.72 -7.94
C MET A 196 -13.39 -13.61 -6.58
N GLY A 197 -12.06 -13.69 -6.60
CA GLY A 197 -11.20 -13.41 -5.45
C GLY A 197 -10.75 -11.96 -5.40
N GLY A 198 -9.93 -11.64 -4.40
CA GLY A 198 -9.27 -10.35 -4.26
C GLY A 198 -8.11 -10.15 -5.26
#